data_a7e275c33a39e528d0a218406deb32e9
#
_entry.id   a7e275c33a39e528d0a218406deb32e9
#
_cell.length_a   1.000
_cell.length_b   1.000
_cell.length_c   1.000
_cell.angle_alpha   90.00
_cell.angle_beta   90.00
_cell.angle_gamma   90.00
#
_symmetry.space_group_name_H-M   'P 1'
#
loop_
_entity.id
_entity.type
_entity.pdbx_description
1 polymer ?
#
loop_
_entity_poly.entity_id
_entity_poly.type
_entity_poly.pdbx_seq_one_letter_code
_entity_poly.pdbx_strand_id
1 'polypeptide(L)'
;MIEYASHNQTGDLRMVLMDPFLSSRNWLPTPAHIGLGFFVRGEGIIPGPFGVLNSPHSIAGMGAGATAFWVDPQRNLSLTFLSAGLMEASRNLERLGILSDLVLAAIV
;
A
#
# COMPACT_ATOMS: atom_id res chain seq x y z
N MET A 1 10.52 4.55 -18.30
CA MET A 1 10.58 3.22 -17.63
C MET A 1 9.88 3.20 -16.28
N ILE A 2 10.15 4.15 -15.38
CA ILE A 2 9.48 4.23 -14.08
C ILE A 2 7.97 4.36 -14.25
N GLU A 3 7.52 5.19 -15.18
CA GLU A 3 6.10 5.34 -15.49
C GLU A 3 5.46 4.00 -15.87
N TYR A 4 6.08 3.24 -16.75
CA TYR A 4 5.59 1.91 -17.14
C TYR A 4 5.60 0.94 -15.96
N ALA A 5 6.66 0.94 -15.16
CA ALA A 5 6.79 0.09 -13.98
C ALA A 5 5.74 0.41 -12.90
N SER A 6 5.24 1.64 -12.88
CA SER A 6 4.24 2.11 -11.93
C SER A 6 2.81 1.76 -12.32
N HIS A 7 2.60 1.21 -13.51
CA HIS A 7 1.27 0.79 -13.94
C HIS A 7 0.93 -0.59 -13.40
N ASN A 8 -0.33 -0.80 -13.09
CA ASN A 8 -0.83 -2.11 -12.67
C ASN A 8 -0.64 -3.14 -13.78
N GLN A 9 0.18 -4.16 -13.53
CA GLN A 9 0.47 -5.25 -14.47
C GLN A 9 -0.35 -6.50 -14.21
N THR A 10 -1.05 -6.57 -13.07
CA THR A 10 -1.78 -7.76 -12.63
C THR A 10 -3.29 -7.65 -12.78
N GLY A 11 -3.80 -6.49 -13.22
CA GLY A 11 -5.24 -6.27 -13.36
C GLY A 11 -5.95 -6.48 -12.04
N ASP A 12 -7.04 -7.26 -12.07
CA ASP A 12 -7.86 -7.54 -10.90
C ASP A 12 -7.53 -8.89 -10.25
N LEU A 13 -6.36 -9.47 -10.53
CA LEU A 13 -5.94 -10.70 -9.88
C LEU A 13 -5.87 -10.51 -8.36
N ARG A 14 -6.43 -11.49 -7.62
CA ARG A 14 -6.49 -11.43 -6.17
C ARG A 14 -5.10 -11.61 -5.55
N MET A 15 -4.85 -10.86 -4.49
CA MET A 15 -3.63 -11.01 -3.68
C MET A 15 -3.77 -12.20 -2.73
N VAL A 16 -3.55 -13.40 -3.23
CA VAL A 16 -3.76 -14.65 -2.49
C VAL A 16 -2.91 -14.74 -1.23
N LEU A 17 -1.69 -14.21 -1.28
CA LEU A 17 -0.77 -14.21 -0.14
C LEU A 17 -1.38 -13.53 1.10
N MET A 18 -2.23 -12.56 0.91
CA MET A 18 -2.84 -11.80 2.01
C MET A 18 -4.16 -12.40 2.50
N ASP A 19 -4.75 -13.35 1.78
CA ASP A 19 -6.06 -13.91 2.12
C ASP A 19 -6.18 -14.37 3.58
N PRO A 20 -5.22 -15.13 4.16
CA PRO A 20 -5.36 -15.58 5.54
C PRO A 20 -5.42 -14.42 6.56
N PHE A 21 -4.67 -13.35 6.30
CA PHE A 21 -4.63 -12.18 7.18
C PHE A 21 -5.90 -11.34 7.06
N LEU A 22 -6.42 -11.19 5.85
CA LEU A 22 -7.63 -10.43 5.59
C LEU A 22 -8.86 -11.15 6.15
N SER A 23 -8.96 -12.47 5.94
CA SER A 23 -10.10 -13.26 6.41
C SER A 23 -10.16 -13.33 7.94
N SER A 24 -9.02 -13.30 8.64
CA SER A 24 -8.99 -13.28 10.10
C SER A 24 -9.63 -12.01 10.69
N ARG A 25 -9.74 -10.95 9.89
CA ARG A 25 -10.41 -9.69 10.27
C ARG A 25 -11.76 -9.48 9.60
N ASN A 26 -12.27 -10.48 8.92
CA ASN A 26 -13.48 -10.37 8.08
C ASN A 26 -13.36 -9.29 7.00
N TRP A 27 -12.16 -9.03 6.53
CA TRP A 27 -11.94 -8.16 5.39
C TRP A 27 -12.10 -8.95 4.09
N LEU A 28 -12.62 -8.30 3.06
CA LEU A 28 -12.78 -8.91 1.75
C LEU A 28 -11.43 -9.15 1.06
N PRO A 29 -11.33 -10.17 0.20
CA PRO A 29 -10.16 -10.35 -0.65
C PRO A 29 -9.89 -9.07 -1.47
N THR A 30 -8.60 -8.76 -1.64
CA THR A 30 -8.17 -7.56 -2.36
C THR A 30 -7.48 -7.91 -3.66
N PRO A 31 -7.57 -7.04 -4.69
CA PRO A 31 -6.74 -7.19 -5.88
C PRO A 31 -5.27 -6.93 -5.55
N ALA A 32 -4.39 -7.53 -6.33
CA ALA A 32 -2.95 -7.37 -6.11
C ALA A 32 -2.45 -5.97 -6.48
N HIS A 33 -2.87 -5.45 -7.62
CA HIS A 33 -2.43 -4.16 -8.15
C HIS A 33 -0.90 -4.01 -8.06
N ILE A 34 -0.18 -4.88 -8.75
CA ILE A 34 1.28 -4.88 -8.74
C ILE A 34 1.80 -4.36 -10.07
N GLY A 35 2.75 -3.41 -10.00
CA GLY A 35 3.54 -2.97 -11.13
C GLY A 35 4.80 -3.82 -11.30
N LEU A 36 5.84 -3.26 -11.89
CA LEU A 36 7.13 -3.94 -11.99
C LEU A 36 7.99 -3.54 -10.78
N GLY A 37 7.90 -4.35 -9.72
CA GLY A 37 8.65 -4.14 -8.48
C GLY A 37 7.98 -3.24 -7.45
N PHE A 38 6.77 -2.77 -7.71
CA PHE A 38 6.03 -1.89 -6.79
C PHE A 38 4.60 -2.38 -6.60
N PHE A 39 4.03 -2.13 -5.42
CA PHE A 39 2.58 -2.11 -5.27
C PHE A 39 2.05 -0.82 -5.86
N VAL A 40 0.88 -0.89 -6.48
CA VAL A 40 0.17 0.27 -7.04
C VAL A 40 -1.11 0.47 -6.25
N ARG A 41 -1.41 1.71 -5.86
CA ARG A 41 -2.61 1.96 -5.08
C ARG A 41 -3.89 1.61 -5.83
N GLY A 42 -4.03 2.09 -7.05
CA GLY A 42 -5.25 1.89 -7.85
C GLY A 42 -6.47 2.60 -7.25
N GLU A 43 -7.62 2.27 -7.80
CA GLU A 43 -8.90 2.81 -7.35
C GLU A 43 -9.46 1.97 -6.19
N GLY A 44 -10.39 2.57 -5.45
CA GLY A 44 -11.10 1.91 -4.36
C GLY A 44 -10.43 2.06 -3.01
N ILE A 45 -11.05 1.48 -1.99
CA ILE A 45 -10.55 1.45 -0.62
C ILE A 45 -10.04 0.05 -0.35
N ILE A 46 -8.73 -0.10 -0.27
CA ILE A 46 -8.06 -1.39 -0.11
C ILE A 46 -7.08 -1.28 1.06
N PRO A 47 -7.08 -2.24 2.01
CA PRO A 47 -6.07 -2.28 3.05
C PRO A 47 -4.66 -2.34 2.44
N GLY A 48 -3.81 -1.41 2.85
CA GLY A 48 -2.47 -1.31 2.30
C GLY A 48 -1.68 -0.16 2.91
N PRO A 49 -0.44 0.03 2.49
CA PRO A 49 0.42 1.06 3.05
C PRO A 49 0.03 2.48 2.65
N PHE A 50 -0.88 2.63 1.71
CA PHE A 50 -1.22 3.92 1.13
C PHE A 50 -2.26 4.71 1.92
N GLY A 51 -3.07 4.06 2.75
CA GLY A 51 -4.27 4.67 3.29
C GLY A 51 -5.30 4.95 2.19
N VAL A 52 -6.23 5.86 2.47
CA VAL A 52 -7.31 6.21 1.52
C VAL A 52 -7.08 7.55 0.80
N LEU A 53 -6.19 8.39 1.32
CA LEU A 53 -5.97 9.75 0.79
C LEU A 53 -4.92 9.82 -0.32
N ASN A 54 -4.06 8.83 -0.47
CA ASN A 54 -3.10 8.79 -1.56
C ASN A 54 -3.79 8.72 -2.93
N SER A 55 -3.16 9.29 -3.94
CA SER A 55 -3.70 9.25 -5.30
C SER A 55 -3.63 7.82 -5.88
N PRO A 56 -4.51 7.49 -6.85
CA PRO A 56 -4.52 6.15 -7.46
C PRO A 56 -3.21 5.74 -8.14
N HIS A 57 -2.40 6.70 -8.56
CA HIS A 57 -1.12 6.45 -9.22
C HIS A 57 0.05 6.29 -8.25
N SER A 58 -0.20 6.32 -6.94
CA SER A 58 0.84 6.11 -5.94
C SER A 58 1.39 4.70 -6.01
N ILE A 59 2.69 4.58 -5.76
CA ILE A 59 3.42 3.32 -5.71
C ILE A 59 4.02 3.12 -4.32
N ALA A 60 4.20 1.88 -3.92
CA ALA A 60 4.74 1.54 -2.61
C ALA A 60 5.58 0.27 -2.62
N GLY A 61 6.38 0.13 -1.58
CA GLY A 61 7.04 -1.11 -1.23
C GLY A 61 6.94 -1.36 0.27
N MET A 62 6.97 -2.63 0.67
CA MET A 62 6.94 -3.04 2.07
C MET A 62 7.99 -4.11 2.31
N GLY A 63 8.59 -4.08 3.50
CA GLY A 63 9.54 -5.08 3.94
C GLY A 63 9.01 -5.89 5.13
N ALA A 64 9.52 -7.10 5.29
CA ALA A 64 9.11 -8.03 6.36
C ALA A 64 9.39 -7.48 7.77
N GLY A 65 10.34 -6.56 7.92
CA GLY A 65 10.62 -5.87 9.19
C GLY A 65 9.66 -4.74 9.54
N ALA A 66 8.49 -4.72 8.92
CA ALA A 66 7.45 -3.71 9.11
C ALA A 66 7.87 -2.31 8.64
N THR A 67 8.76 -2.24 7.67
CA THR A 67 9.14 -1.00 6.99
C THR A 67 8.29 -0.81 5.74
N ALA A 68 8.11 0.45 5.32
CA ALA A 68 7.39 0.75 4.09
C ALA A 68 7.80 2.09 3.52
N PHE A 69 7.59 2.26 2.24
CA PHE A 69 7.64 3.58 1.60
C PHE A 69 6.50 3.69 0.60
N TRP A 70 6.11 4.91 0.30
CA TRP A 70 5.29 5.18 -0.86
C TRP A 70 5.68 6.51 -1.51
N VAL A 71 5.34 6.62 -2.78
CA VAL A 71 5.52 7.84 -3.57
C VAL A 71 4.18 8.18 -4.22
N ASP A 72 3.72 9.39 -4.02
CA ASP A 72 2.54 9.94 -4.67
C ASP A 72 2.98 10.99 -5.70
N PRO A 73 3.11 10.63 -6.97
CA PRO A 73 3.60 11.56 -7.98
C PRO A 73 2.63 12.71 -8.26
N GLN A 74 1.33 12.51 -8.06
CA GLN A 74 0.34 13.55 -8.27
C GLN A 74 0.47 14.68 -7.23
N ARG A 75 0.87 14.34 -6.00
CA ARG A 75 1.11 15.30 -4.93
C ARG A 75 2.57 15.72 -4.80
N ASN A 76 3.45 15.11 -5.59
CA ASN A 76 4.89 15.31 -5.50
C ASN A 76 5.42 15.08 -4.08
N LEU A 77 4.99 13.98 -3.47
CA LEU A 77 5.25 13.65 -2.08
C LEU A 77 5.66 12.19 -1.94
N SER A 78 6.55 11.93 -1.00
CA SER A 78 6.91 10.57 -0.61
C SER A 78 6.98 10.44 0.91
N LEU A 79 6.74 9.23 1.39
CA LEU A 79 6.89 8.85 2.79
C LEU A 79 7.77 7.61 2.86
N THR A 80 8.74 7.63 3.76
CA THR A 80 9.51 6.43 4.13
C THR A 80 9.33 6.21 5.63
N PHE A 81 8.87 5.01 5.99
CA PHE A 81 8.67 4.61 7.37
C PHE A 81 9.62 3.47 7.70
N LEU A 82 10.50 3.71 8.67
CA LEU A 82 11.48 2.73 9.14
C LEU A 82 11.06 2.23 10.53
N SER A 83 11.04 0.91 10.67
CA SER A 83 10.65 0.25 11.91
C SER A 83 11.51 -1.02 12.05
N ALA A 84 11.70 -1.47 13.27
CA ALA A 84 12.41 -2.72 13.55
C ALA A 84 11.44 -3.71 14.19
N GLY A 85 11.49 -4.96 13.72
CA GLY A 85 10.70 -6.04 14.26
C GLY A 85 9.60 -6.52 13.33
N LEU A 86 9.07 -7.68 13.66
CA LEU A 86 7.97 -8.30 12.90
C LEU A 86 6.64 -7.90 13.51
N MET A 87 5.68 -7.66 12.66
CA MET A 87 4.30 -7.38 13.05
C MET A 87 3.37 -8.23 12.20
N GLU A 88 2.25 -8.67 12.78
CA GLU A 88 1.23 -9.39 12.04
C GLU A 88 0.76 -8.52 10.85
N ALA A 89 0.60 -9.16 9.68
CA ALA A 89 0.46 -8.43 8.42
C ALA A 89 -0.75 -7.49 8.40
N SER A 90 -1.93 -7.93 8.87
CA SER A 90 -3.13 -7.08 8.84
C SER A 90 -3.00 -5.88 9.77
N ARG A 91 -2.35 -6.04 10.92
CA ARG A 91 -2.08 -4.93 11.85
C ARG A 91 -1.08 -3.94 11.26
N ASN A 92 -0.08 -4.45 10.54
CA ASN A 92 0.89 -3.60 9.87
C ASN A 92 0.23 -2.77 8.76
N LEU A 93 -0.63 -3.38 7.95
CA LEU A 93 -1.38 -2.67 6.92
C LEU A 93 -2.27 -1.57 7.51
N GLU A 94 -2.98 -1.88 8.59
CA GLU A 94 -3.81 -0.91 9.30
C GLU A 94 -2.98 0.27 9.81
N ARG A 95 -1.86 -0.03 10.48
CA ARG A 95 -0.96 1.01 11.00
C ARG A 95 -0.42 1.90 9.90
N LEU A 96 0.08 1.30 8.81
CA LEU A 96 0.64 2.06 7.69
C LEU A 96 -0.41 2.91 6.99
N GLY A 97 -1.62 2.37 6.83
CA GLY A 97 -2.73 3.12 6.24
C GLY A 97 -3.11 4.34 7.07
N ILE A 98 -3.25 4.17 8.38
CA ILE A 98 -3.55 5.29 9.30
C ILE A 98 -2.43 6.32 9.28
N LEU A 99 -1.17 5.88 9.36
CA LEU A 99 -0.02 6.79 9.31
C LEU A 99 0.02 7.60 8.02
N SER A 100 -0.21 6.93 6.90
CA SER A 100 -0.24 7.59 5.57
C SER A 100 -1.31 8.67 5.51
N ASP A 101 -2.51 8.37 5.97
CA ASP A 101 -3.61 9.33 5.96
C ASP A 101 -3.35 10.52 6.91
N LEU A 102 -2.76 10.27 8.07
CA LEU A 102 -2.39 11.34 9.00
C LEU A 102 -1.34 12.27 8.38
N VAL A 103 -0.33 11.71 7.72
CA VAL A 103 0.71 12.52 7.04
C VAL A 103 0.09 13.36 5.94
N LEU A 104 -0.76 12.76 5.09
CA LEU A 104 -1.40 13.49 4.01
C LEU A 104 -2.36 14.57 4.50
N ALA A 105 -3.10 14.30 5.56
CA ALA A 105 -3.98 15.29 6.17
C ALA A 105 -3.21 16.47 6.77
N ALA A 106 -1.99 16.24 7.23
CA ALA A 106 -1.15 17.30 7.83
C ALA A 106 -0.50 18.22 6.80
N ILE A 107 -0.46 17.82 5.53
CA ILE A 107 0.28 18.53 4.46
C ILE A 107 -0.66 19.42 3.62
N VAL A 108 -1.85 19.57 3.97
CA VAL A 108 -2.83 20.37 3.22
C VAL A 108 -2.43 21.85 3.14
#